data_6938710c8341fc6e89038c9769fded52
#
_entry.id   6938710c8341fc6e89038c9769fded52
#
_cell.length_a   1.000
_cell.length_b   1.000
_cell.length_c   1.000
_cell.angle_alpha   90.00
_cell.angle_beta   90.00
_cell.angle_gamma   90.00
#
_symmetry.space_group_name_H-M   'P 1'
#
loop_
_entity.id
_entity.type
_entity.pdbx_description
1 polymer ?
#
loop_
_entity_poly.entity_id
_entity_poly.type
_entity_poly.pdbx_seq_one_letter_code
_entity_poly.pdbx_strand_id
1 'polypeptide(L)'
;MGLNIPRPEYPRPDFERTQWLNLNGQWDFEFDDRDVGEREKWYINKDFSKKIVVPFCFQSEASGINDKDMHEVFWYKKEFMLPESFSGKRVLLNFGAVDYFAKVWINGELAGSHKGGHVPFKVEISRFLKEGTNTIFVRVEDRYETIQPRGKQYWKQKPDRCWYTPTSGIWQTVWLEAVGKACIEKIRLTPDIDRRNVLAEIFIDGMPGKMEMSVTVSYKNLNATSVKKFNFDVTSRISRFMIDIEEIDDIDEIHYWTPENPNLYDIHFELFCDSNKTDFVKSYFGMRKISVKGDMILLNNSPYYQKLILDQGYWPESLLTPPSDEAIIYDIEMTKPLPALKCREFLCD
;
A
#
# COMPACT_ATOMS: atom_id res chain seq x y z
N MET A 1 21.31 3.42 -19.74
CA MET A 1 20.04 2.68 -19.70
C MET A 1 19.50 2.85 -18.30
N GLY A 2 18.37 3.55 -18.12
CA GLY A 2 17.75 3.69 -16.80
C GLY A 2 17.33 2.31 -16.32
N LEU A 3 17.72 1.94 -15.10
CA LEU A 3 17.23 0.73 -14.45
C LEU A 3 15.71 0.83 -14.38
N ASN A 4 15.02 -0.11 -15.02
CA ASN A 4 13.57 -0.17 -14.94
C ASN A 4 13.21 -0.54 -13.49
N ILE A 5 12.62 0.38 -12.75
CA ILE A 5 12.19 0.14 -11.37
C ILE A 5 10.94 -0.75 -11.43
N PRO A 6 10.95 -1.95 -10.82
CA PRO A 6 9.76 -2.80 -10.78
C PRO A 6 8.69 -2.14 -9.90
N ARG A 7 7.42 -2.28 -10.27
CA ARG A 7 6.30 -1.65 -9.57
C ARG A 7 6.54 -0.15 -9.36
N PRO A 8 6.67 0.63 -10.46
CA PRO A 8 7.07 2.03 -10.40
C PRO A 8 5.94 2.96 -9.93
N GLU A 9 4.69 2.50 -9.98
CA GLU A 9 3.50 3.25 -9.59
C GLU A 9 3.48 3.56 -8.09
N TYR A 10 2.72 4.60 -7.72
CA TYR A 10 2.48 4.90 -6.30
C TYR A 10 1.66 3.76 -5.67
N PRO A 11 2.12 3.17 -4.54
CA PRO A 11 1.58 1.91 -4.05
C PRO A 11 0.23 1.99 -3.32
N ARG A 12 -0.29 3.20 -3.10
CA ARG A 12 -1.56 3.44 -2.38
C ARG A 12 -2.46 4.40 -3.17
N PRO A 13 -3.10 3.94 -4.25
CA PRO A 13 -3.90 4.81 -5.13
C PRO A 13 -5.10 5.47 -4.41
N ASP A 14 -5.60 4.84 -3.35
CA ASP A 14 -6.64 5.37 -2.47
C ASP A 14 -6.15 6.43 -1.46
N PHE A 15 -4.84 6.71 -1.43
CA PHE A 15 -4.22 7.65 -0.51
C PHE A 15 -2.89 8.17 -1.06
N GLU A 16 -2.94 8.87 -2.20
CA GLU A 16 -1.75 9.28 -2.96
C GLU A 16 -1.16 10.60 -2.45
N ARG A 17 0.16 10.63 -2.24
CA ARG A 17 0.96 11.83 -2.02
C ARG A 17 1.84 12.13 -3.23
N THR A 18 2.04 13.41 -3.50
CA THR A 18 2.89 13.86 -4.63
C THR A 18 4.37 13.86 -4.29
N GLN A 19 4.72 13.95 -3.00
CA GLN A 19 6.11 13.98 -2.53
C GLN A 19 6.51 12.62 -1.98
N TRP A 20 6.97 11.77 -2.86
CA TRP A 20 7.39 10.42 -2.55
C TRP A 20 8.60 10.00 -3.40
N LEU A 21 9.28 8.95 -2.97
CA LEU A 21 10.41 8.34 -3.67
C LEU A 21 10.28 6.83 -3.59
N ASN A 22 10.21 6.17 -4.76
CA ASN A 22 10.21 4.71 -4.84
C ASN A 22 11.61 4.17 -4.53
N LEU A 23 11.72 3.21 -3.63
CA LEU A 23 12.97 2.53 -3.26
C LEU A 23 13.07 1.10 -3.81
N ASN A 24 12.12 0.65 -4.62
CA ASN A 24 12.19 -0.64 -5.29
C ASN A 24 13.44 -0.76 -6.19
N GLY A 25 13.63 -1.92 -6.78
CA GLY A 25 14.75 -2.23 -7.64
C GLY A 25 15.85 -2.96 -6.89
N GLN A 26 17.11 -2.76 -7.28
CA GLN A 26 18.21 -3.55 -6.75
C GLN A 26 18.61 -3.12 -5.33
N TRP A 27 18.68 -4.10 -4.42
CA TRP A 27 19.20 -4.00 -3.06
C TRP A 27 20.33 -4.99 -2.88
N ASP A 28 21.24 -4.73 -1.94
CA ASP A 28 22.18 -5.72 -1.44
C ASP A 28 21.45 -6.70 -0.52
N PHE A 29 21.86 -7.98 -0.53
CA PHE A 29 21.18 -9.04 0.19
C PHE A 29 22.15 -10.07 0.75
N GLU A 30 21.85 -10.61 1.95
CA GLU A 30 22.64 -11.67 2.57
C GLU A 30 21.76 -12.59 3.42
N PHE A 31 21.95 -13.90 3.29
CA PHE A 31 21.38 -14.87 4.23
C PHE A 31 22.15 -14.89 5.54
N ASP A 32 21.46 -15.08 6.65
CA ASP A 32 22.04 -15.11 8.01
C ASP A 32 21.58 -16.39 8.74
N ASP A 33 21.85 -17.54 8.16
CA ASP A 33 21.42 -18.85 8.67
C ASP A 33 21.93 -19.18 10.08
N ARG A 34 22.92 -18.43 10.56
CA ARG A 34 23.47 -18.54 11.92
C ARG A 34 22.87 -17.52 12.89
N ASP A 35 22.04 -16.62 12.41
CA ASP A 35 21.46 -15.50 13.18
C ASP A 35 22.54 -14.70 13.97
N VAL A 36 23.61 -14.35 13.28
CA VAL A 36 24.75 -13.64 13.88
C VAL A 36 24.76 -12.15 13.57
N GLY A 37 24.03 -11.71 12.53
CA GLY A 37 24.16 -10.38 11.95
C GLY A 37 23.84 -9.25 12.91
N GLU A 38 22.87 -9.42 13.81
CA GLU A 38 22.56 -8.40 14.83
C GLU A 38 23.68 -8.32 15.88
N ARG A 39 24.21 -9.44 16.35
CA ARG A 39 25.33 -9.50 17.30
C ARG A 39 26.62 -8.94 16.69
N GLU A 40 26.89 -9.23 15.42
CA GLU A 40 28.05 -8.76 14.68
C GLU A 40 27.86 -7.37 14.08
N LYS A 41 26.71 -6.73 14.34
CA LYS A 41 26.36 -5.37 13.93
C LYS A 41 26.46 -5.17 12.41
N TRP A 42 25.89 -6.10 11.63
CA TRP A 42 25.90 -5.98 10.16
C TRP A 42 25.24 -4.69 9.67
N TYR A 43 24.35 -4.12 10.46
CA TYR A 43 23.65 -2.86 10.19
C TYR A 43 24.53 -1.60 10.25
N ILE A 44 25.82 -1.72 10.54
CA ILE A 44 26.76 -0.57 10.54
C ILE A 44 27.40 -0.41 9.16
N ASN A 45 28.10 -1.43 8.66
CA ASN A 45 28.90 -1.30 7.45
C ASN A 45 29.19 -2.62 6.72
N LYS A 46 28.46 -3.70 6.99
CA LYS A 46 28.68 -4.97 6.28
C LYS A 46 28.38 -4.84 4.80
N ASP A 47 29.28 -5.33 3.99
CA ASP A 47 29.01 -5.58 2.56
C ASP A 47 28.35 -6.94 2.39
N PHE A 48 27.27 -6.97 1.63
CA PHE A 48 26.50 -8.18 1.34
C PHE A 48 26.94 -8.79 0.02
N SER A 49 26.91 -10.11 -0.04
CA SER A 49 27.47 -10.86 -1.17
C SER A 49 26.53 -10.99 -2.36
N LYS A 50 25.23 -10.82 -2.12
CA LYS A 50 24.16 -11.02 -3.11
C LYS A 50 23.46 -9.71 -3.45
N LYS A 51 22.74 -9.73 -4.57
CA LYS A 51 21.79 -8.67 -4.97
C LYS A 51 20.40 -9.29 -5.09
N ILE A 52 19.38 -8.52 -4.70
CA ILE A 52 17.97 -8.90 -4.84
C ILE A 52 17.19 -7.74 -5.49
N VAL A 53 16.19 -8.07 -6.28
CA VAL A 53 15.26 -7.09 -6.87
C VAL A 53 14.02 -6.98 -5.97
N VAL A 54 13.92 -5.89 -5.20
CA VAL A 54 12.73 -5.55 -4.41
C VAL A 54 11.67 -4.96 -5.34
N PRO A 55 10.36 -5.33 -5.23
CA PRO A 55 9.73 -6.00 -4.09
C PRO A 55 9.51 -7.51 -4.28
N PHE A 56 10.40 -8.21 -4.91
CA PHE A 56 10.25 -9.65 -5.11
C PHE A 56 10.96 -10.44 -4.01
N CYS A 57 10.26 -11.42 -3.41
CA CYS A 57 10.83 -12.27 -2.38
C CYS A 57 11.95 -13.17 -2.94
N PHE A 58 12.91 -13.57 -2.12
CA PHE A 58 14.09 -14.30 -2.58
C PHE A 58 13.75 -15.67 -3.21
N GLN A 59 12.59 -16.26 -2.88
CA GLN A 59 12.11 -17.51 -3.46
C GLN A 59 11.62 -17.36 -4.92
N SER A 60 11.32 -16.12 -5.36
CA SER A 60 10.79 -15.87 -6.70
C SER A 60 11.91 -15.74 -7.74
N GLU A 61 11.61 -16.11 -8.99
CA GLU A 61 12.52 -15.90 -10.11
C GLU A 61 12.77 -14.41 -10.38
N ALA A 62 11.71 -13.59 -10.26
CA ALA A 62 11.75 -12.15 -10.46
C ALA A 62 12.70 -11.42 -9.49
N SER A 63 13.02 -12.01 -8.33
CA SER A 63 13.98 -11.46 -7.39
C SER A 63 15.44 -11.48 -7.88
N GLY A 64 15.75 -12.36 -8.85
CA GLY A 64 17.11 -12.62 -9.31
C GLY A 64 17.89 -13.58 -8.41
N ILE A 65 17.33 -14.06 -7.30
CA ILE A 65 17.93 -15.06 -6.40
C ILE A 65 17.35 -16.45 -6.70
N ASN A 66 16.01 -16.58 -6.70
CA ASN A 66 15.28 -17.82 -7.00
C ASN A 66 15.72 -19.01 -6.13
N ASP A 67 15.95 -18.77 -4.84
CA ASP A 67 16.33 -19.79 -3.88
C ASP A 67 15.09 -20.34 -3.16
N LYS A 68 14.87 -21.66 -3.23
CA LYS A 68 13.73 -22.34 -2.60
C LYS A 68 14.12 -22.99 -1.26
N ASP A 69 15.38 -22.89 -0.87
CA ASP A 69 15.82 -23.40 0.42
C ASP A 69 15.26 -22.55 1.58
N MET A 70 15.22 -23.17 2.76
CA MET A 70 14.63 -22.56 3.94
C MET A 70 15.68 -21.70 4.64
N HIS A 71 15.54 -20.40 4.53
CA HIS A 71 16.35 -19.39 5.21
C HIS A 71 15.46 -18.60 6.15
N GLU A 72 15.67 -18.75 7.46
CA GLU A 72 14.82 -18.12 8.48
C GLU A 72 15.20 -16.67 8.80
N VAL A 73 16.47 -16.29 8.58
CA VAL A 73 16.97 -14.95 8.84
C VAL A 73 17.78 -14.47 7.64
N PHE A 74 17.52 -13.25 7.22
CA PHE A 74 18.23 -12.62 6.09
C PHE A 74 18.15 -11.11 6.18
N TRP A 75 19.04 -10.45 5.41
CA TRP A 75 19.23 -9.01 5.49
C TRP A 75 19.18 -8.36 4.12
N TYR A 76 18.64 -7.15 4.10
CA TYR A 76 18.63 -6.23 2.97
C TYR A 76 19.44 -4.98 3.32
N LYS A 77 20.11 -4.39 2.30
CA LYS A 77 20.79 -3.09 2.41
C LYS A 77 20.46 -2.25 1.18
N LYS A 78 20.14 -0.98 1.40
CA LYS A 78 19.89 0.00 0.34
C LYS A 78 20.52 1.33 0.69
N GLU A 79 21.26 1.89 -0.26
CA GLU A 79 21.69 3.28 -0.22
C GLU A 79 20.70 4.16 -0.99
N PHE A 80 20.45 5.35 -0.47
CA PHE A 80 19.56 6.33 -1.09
C PHE A 80 19.97 7.76 -0.76
N MET A 81 19.56 8.68 -1.61
CA MET A 81 19.66 10.13 -1.38
C MET A 81 18.25 10.72 -1.39
N LEU A 82 18.04 11.74 -0.55
CA LEU A 82 16.75 12.43 -0.52
C LEU A 82 16.67 13.46 -1.65
N PRO A 83 15.52 13.56 -2.33
CA PRO A 83 15.24 14.69 -3.21
C PRO A 83 15.27 16.02 -2.43
N GLU A 84 15.68 17.10 -3.06
CA GLU A 84 15.69 18.45 -2.46
C GLU A 84 14.29 18.86 -1.92
N SER A 85 13.22 18.40 -2.58
CA SER A 85 11.83 18.64 -2.17
C SER A 85 11.47 18.08 -0.78
N PHE A 86 12.31 17.20 -0.20
CA PHE A 86 12.14 16.63 1.14
C PHE A 86 12.77 17.49 2.24
N SER A 87 13.54 18.51 1.86
CA SER A 87 14.21 19.39 2.81
C SER A 87 13.23 20.03 3.80
N GLY A 88 13.59 20.00 5.10
CA GLY A 88 12.80 20.57 6.18
C GLY A 88 11.48 19.83 6.52
N LYS A 89 11.25 18.67 5.94
CA LYS A 89 10.05 17.85 6.17
C LYS A 89 10.35 16.62 7.00
N ARG A 90 9.30 16.06 7.59
CA ARG A 90 9.33 14.73 8.18
C ARG A 90 9.37 13.70 7.05
N VAL A 91 10.19 12.67 7.21
CA VAL A 91 10.35 11.60 6.21
C VAL A 91 9.86 10.28 6.81
N LEU A 92 8.89 9.70 6.13
CA LEU A 92 8.29 8.41 6.48
C LEU A 92 8.82 7.36 5.53
N LEU A 93 9.47 6.33 6.04
CA LEU A 93 9.83 5.11 5.32
C LEU A 93 8.68 4.12 5.44
N ASN A 94 8.11 3.74 4.32
CA ASN A 94 6.95 2.88 4.23
C ASN A 94 7.32 1.54 3.60
N PHE A 95 6.72 0.47 4.09
CA PHE A 95 6.76 -0.87 3.53
C PHE A 95 5.32 -1.34 3.30
N GLY A 96 5.01 -1.78 2.09
CA GLY A 96 3.71 -2.35 1.77
C GLY A 96 3.49 -3.67 2.51
N ALA A 97 4.49 -4.55 2.51
CA ALA A 97 4.51 -5.76 3.34
C ALA A 97 5.93 -6.35 3.45
N VAL A 98 6.23 -6.94 4.61
CA VAL A 98 7.45 -7.71 4.87
C VAL A 98 7.09 -8.95 5.69
N ASP A 99 7.25 -10.13 5.13
CA ASP A 99 6.97 -11.38 5.84
C ASP A 99 8.24 -11.91 6.51
N TYR A 100 8.33 -12.10 7.82
CA TYR A 100 7.24 -11.93 8.80
C TYR A 100 7.57 -10.88 9.86
N PHE A 101 8.76 -10.93 10.50
CA PHE A 101 9.24 -9.96 11.48
C PHE A 101 10.40 -9.16 10.91
N ALA A 102 10.23 -7.84 10.85
CA ALA A 102 11.22 -6.91 10.32
C ALA A 102 11.78 -5.99 11.40
N LYS A 103 13.10 -5.79 11.40
CA LYS A 103 13.79 -4.70 12.10
C LYS A 103 14.47 -3.80 11.08
N VAL A 104 14.36 -2.49 11.25
CA VAL A 104 14.86 -1.48 10.31
C VAL A 104 15.86 -0.57 10.99
N TRP A 105 17.06 -0.46 10.40
CA TRP A 105 18.08 0.50 10.83
C TRP A 105 18.31 1.54 9.74
N ILE A 106 18.56 2.76 10.15
CA ILE A 106 18.96 3.87 9.29
C ILE A 106 20.31 4.39 9.77
N ASN A 107 21.30 4.40 8.88
CA ASN A 107 22.66 4.86 9.19
C ASN A 107 23.28 4.21 10.45
N GLY A 108 22.94 2.94 10.71
CA GLY A 108 23.42 2.17 11.86
C GLY A 108 22.61 2.29 13.14
N GLU A 109 21.55 3.10 13.17
CA GLU A 109 20.66 3.26 14.33
C GLU A 109 19.33 2.56 14.10
N LEU A 110 18.82 1.85 15.13
CA LEU A 110 17.52 1.16 15.07
C LEU A 110 16.39 2.19 14.98
N ALA A 111 15.70 2.18 13.85
CA ALA A 111 14.60 3.10 13.59
C ALA A 111 13.23 2.51 13.98
N GLY A 112 13.04 1.20 13.81
CA GLY A 112 11.77 0.56 14.16
C GLY A 112 11.76 -0.94 13.90
N SER A 113 10.63 -1.57 14.25
CA SER A 113 10.35 -2.97 13.97
C SER A 113 8.88 -3.19 13.70
N HIS A 114 8.56 -4.27 12.97
CA HIS A 114 7.19 -4.66 12.65
C HIS A 114 7.05 -6.18 12.64
N LYS A 115 5.87 -6.67 12.98
CA LYS A 115 5.51 -8.08 12.95
C LYS A 115 4.17 -8.27 12.23
N GLY A 116 4.17 -9.03 11.14
CA GLY A 116 2.99 -9.32 10.33
C GLY A 116 3.26 -9.26 8.84
N GLY A 117 3.17 -10.41 8.13
CA GLY A 117 3.59 -10.57 6.74
C GLY A 117 2.72 -9.87 5.70
N HIS A 118 1.48 -9.49 6.03
CA HIS A 118 0.48 -8.97 5.08
C HIS A 118 -0.07 -7.59 5.44
N VAL A 119 0.56 -6.90 6.38
CA VAL A 119 0.11 -5.59 6.86
C VAL A 119 1.17 -4.54 6.59
N PRO A 120 0.82 -3.40 5.97
CA PRO A 120 1.76 -2.31 5.74
C PRO A 120 2.17 -1.66 7.07
N PHE A 121 3.40 -1.14 7.09
CA PHE A 121 3.89 -0.35 8.20
C PHE A 121 4.77 0.81 7.74
N LYS A 122 4.92 1.78 8.61
CA LYS A 122 5.78 2.96 8.37
C LYS A 122 6.66 3.24 9.58
N VAL A 123 7.83 3.82 9.30
CA VAL A 123 8.78 4.29 10.31
C VAL A 123 9.16 5.72 10.00
N GLU A 124 9.03 6.63 10.95
CA GLU A 124 9.56 7.98 10.78
C GLU A 124 11.09 7.96 10.95
N ILE A 125 11.78 8.35 9.89
CA ILE A 125 13.24 8.28 9.84
C ILE A 125 13.96 9.62 9.92
N SER A 126 13.22 10.74 10.05
CA SER A 126 13.75 12.11 9.98
C SER A 126 14.97 12.35 10.86
N ARG A 127 14.95 11.86 12.10
CA ARG A 127 16.04 12.08 13.08
C ARG A 127 17.31 11.28 12.80
N PHE A 128 17.23 10.28 11.95
CA PHE A 128 18.36 9.40 11.61
C PHE A 128 19.04 9.79 10.30
N LEU A 129 18.45 10.74 9.56
CA LEU A 129 18.96 11.16 8.26
C LEU A 129 20.16 12.07 8.40
N LYS A 130 21.07 11.97 7.43
CA LYS A 130 22.24 12.84 7.27
C LYS A 130 22.25 13.45 5.86
N GLU A 131 23.07 14.46 5.66
CA GLU A 131 23.34 15.00 4.32
C GLU A 131 24.03 13.98 3.43
N GLY A 132 23.65 13.96 2.14
CA GLY A 132 24.19 13.02 1.16
C GLY A 132 23.55 11.64 1.22
N THR A 133 24.38 10.61 1.13
CA THR A 133 23.94 9.21 1.06
C THR A 133 23.53 8.68 2.42
N ASN A 134 22.33 8.12 2.50
CA ASN A 134 21.80 7.43 3.65
C ASN A 134 21.69 5.93 3.35
N THR A 135 21.74 5.09 4.38
CA THR A 135 21.71 3.64 4.26
C THR A 135 20.59 3.05 5.10
N ILE A 136 19.78 2.22 4.48
CA ILE A 136 18.76 1.37 5.14
C ILE A 136 19.33 -0.03 5.27
N PHE A 137 19.19 -0.63 6.45
CA PHE A 137 19.32 -2.07 6.66
C PHE A 137 17.98 -2.61 7.17
N VAL A 138 17.56 -3.76 6.63
CA VAL A 138 16.37 -4.47 7.09
C VAL A 138 16.78 -5.90 7.39
N ARG A 139 16.68 -6.31 8.67
CA ARG A 139 16.75 -7.72 9.07
C ARG A 139 15.33 -8.28 9.05
N VAL A 140 15.17 -9.41 8.40
CA VAL A 140 13.91 -10.13 8.38
C VAL A 140 14.10 -11.49 9.03
N GLU A 141 13.08 -11.90 9.79
CA GLU A 141 12.98 -13.21 10.39
C GLU A 141 11.62 -13.82 10.04
N ASP A 142 11.64 -14.95 9.34
CA ASP A 142 10.46 -15.73 8.97
C ASP A 142 10.71 -17.20 9.31
N ARG A 143 10.25 -17.61 10.51
CA ARG A 143 10.51 -18.95 11.06
C ARG A 143 9.44 -19.93 10.61
N TYR A 144 9.87 -21.05 10.05
CA TYR A 144 8.97 -22.07 9.51
C TYR A 144 8.21 -22.85 10.58
N GLU A 145 8.80 -23.03 11.76
CA GLU A 145 8.21 -23.83 12.85
C GLU A 145 7.29 -23.03 13.78
N THR A 146 7.17 -21.71 13.57
CA THR A 146 6.37 -20.87 14.46
C THR A 146 4.91 -20.80 14.09
N ILE A 147 4.06 -20.60 15.09
CA ILE A 147 2.65 -20.30 14.91
C ILE A 147 2.54 -18.83 14.46
N GLN A 148 2.30 -18.63 13.19
CA GLN A 148 2.07 -17.31 12.59
C GLN A 148 1.08 -17.41 11.43
N PRO A 149 0.35 -16.32 11.09
CA PRO A 149 -0.53 -16.28 9.94
C PRO A 149 0.27 -16.41 8.64
N ARG A 150 0.09 -17.49 7.88
CA ARG A 150 0.81 -17.76 6.63
C ARG A 150 -0.10 -17.77 5.40
N GLY A 151 -1.40 -17.72 5.59
CA GLY A 151 -2.33 -17.98 4.48
C GLY A 151 -2.11 -19.38 3.92
N LYS A 152 -1.96 -19.49 2.60
CA LYS A 152 -1.66 -20.77 1.91
C LYS A 152 -0.16 -21.00 1.65
N GLN A 153 0.72 -20.25 2.25
CA GLN A 153 2.16 -20.51 2.20
C GLN A 153 2.49 -21.80 2.92
N TYR A 154 3.27 -22.67 2.27
CA TYR A 154 3.63 -23.95 2.84
C TYR A 154 4.77 -23.78 3.86
N TRP A 155 4.72 -24.54 4.96
CA TRP A 155 5.72 -24.52 6.03
C TRP A 155 6.83 -25.56 5.84
N LYS A 156 6.87 -26.23 4.68
CA LYS A 156 7.91 -27.16 4.27
C LYS A 156 8.56 -26.70 2.99
N GLN A 157 9.76 -27.19 2.71
CA GLN A 157 10.58 -26.77 1.59
C GLN A 157 9.91 -26.95 0.22
N LYS A 158 9.16 -28.03 0.02
CA LYS A 158 8.50 -28.31 -1.26
C LYS A 158 6.99 -28.14 -1.13
N PRO A 159 6.38 -27.23 -1.89
CA PRO A 159 4.93 -27.10 -1.96
C PRO A 159 4.26 -28.45 -2.28
N ASP A 160 3.09 -28.68 -1.69
CA ASP A 160 2.32 -29.90 -1.91
C ASP A 160 0.82 -29.57 -1.93
N ARG A 161 0.09 -30.18 -2.86
CA ARG A 161 -1.36 -30.03 -3.05
C ARG A 161 -1.79 -28.57 -3.26
N CYS A 162 -2.56 -28.02 -2.31
CA CYS A 162 -3.11 -26.66 -2.37
C CYS A 162 -2.23 -25.60 -1.69
N TRP A 163 -1.00 -25.93 -1.32
CA TRP A 163 -0.07 -25.02 -0.65
C TRP A 163 0.92 -24.46 -1.65
N TYR A 164 1.23 -23.16 -1.47
CA TYR A 164 2.15 -22.42 -2.36
C TYR A 164 3.55 -22.32 -1.76
N THR A 165 4.51 -22.00 -2.63
CA THR A 165 5.87 -21.63 -2.21
C THR A 165 5.82 -20.51 -1.18
N PRO A 166 6.59 -20.60 -0.09
CA PRO A 166 6.70 -19.51 0.87
C PRO A 166 7.13 -18.20 0.21
N THR A 167 6.65 -17.10 0.76
CA THR A 167 7.03 -15.74 0.34
C THR A 167 7.59 -15.02 1.56
N SER A 168 8.91 -15.00 1.68
CA SER A 168 9.59 -14.44 2.85
C SER A 168 10.28 -13.12 2.51
N GLY A 169 10.23 -12.15 3.42
CA GLY A 169 10.87 -10.85 3.26
C GLY A 169 9.99 -9.79 2.62
N ILE A 170 10.64 -8.82 1.99
CA ILE A 170 9.96 -7.69 1.34
C ILE A 170 9.28 -8.20 0.06
N TRP A 171 7.94 -8.16 0.03
CA TRP A 171 7.18 -8.61 -1.13
C TRP A 171 6.19 -7.56 -1.67
N GLN A 172 6.16 -6.38 -1.07
CA GLN A 172 5.46 -5.20 -1.60
C GLN A 172 6.38 -3.98 -1.59
N THR A 173 5.99 -2.95 -2.35
CA THR A 173 6.77 -1.72 -2.58
C THR A 173 7.31 -1.12 -1.27
N VAL A 174 8.54 -0.64 -1.35
CA VAL A 174 9.19 0.19 -0.33
C VAL A 174 9.33 1.61 -0.86
N TRP A 175 8.89 2.61 -0.08
CA TRP A 175 8.94 4.01 -0.54
C TRP A 175 9.11 4.99 0.62
N LEU A 176 9.57 6.20 0.28
CA LEU A 176 9.62 7.33 1.19
C LEU A 176 8.49 8.31 0.87
N GLU A 177 7.95 8.95 1.90
CA GLU A 177 7.05 10.11 1.79
C GLU A 177 7.59 11.27 2.61
N ALA A 178 7.51 12.49 2.05
CA ALA A 178 7.81 13.72 2.78
C ALA A 178 6.51 14.40 3.22
N VAL A 179 6.36 14.64 4.52
CA VAL A 179 5.17 15.24 5.11
C VAL A 179 5.53 16.44 6.00
N GLY A 180 4.57 17.32 6.22
CA GLY A 180 4.74 18.45 7.14
C GLY A 180 4.76 18.03 8.62
N LYS A 181 4.81 19.03 9.52
CA LYS A 181 4.72 18.83 10.99
C LYS A 181 3.39 18.21 11.39
N ALA A 182 2.33 18.56 10.68
CA ALA A 182 1.05 17.87 10.72
C ALA A 182 0.79 17.22 9.37
N CYS A 183 0.23 16.01 9.36
CA CYS A 183 -0.14 15.31 8.14
C CYS A 183 -1.39 14.46 8.33
N ILE A 184 -2.05 14.14 7.23
CA ILE A 184 -3.17 13.20 7.19
C ILE A 184 -2.59 11.79 7.33
N GLU A 185 -2.92 11.12 8.41
CA GLU A 185 -2.43 9.76 8.65
C GLU A 185 -3.27 8.70 7.94
N LYS A 186 -4.60 8.91 7.95
CA LYS A 186 -5.58 7.98 7.38
C LYS A 186 -6.84 8.72 7.00
N ILE A 187 -7.48 8.26 5.95
CA ILE A 187 -8.81 8.70 5.50
C ILE A 187 -9.72 7.48 5.50
N ARG A 188 -10.97 7.68 5.93
CA ARG A 188 -12.05 6.73 5.74
C ARG A 188 -13.24 7.45 5.14
N LEU A 189 -13.64 7.01 3.95
CA LEU A 189 -14.80 7.54 3.23
C LEU A 189 -15.93 6.51 3.33
N THR A 190 -17.09 6.96 3.79
CA THR A 190 -18.29 6.11 3.91
C THR A 190 -19.43 6.77 3.14
N PRO A 191 -19.68 6.34 1.89
CA PRO A 191 -20.78 6.83 1.09
C PRO A 191 -22.14 6.40 1.67
N ASP A 192 -23.11 7.31 1.66
CA ASP A 192 -24.51 7.04 1.96
C ASP A 192 -25.36 7.41 0.74
N ILE A 193 -25.78 6.42 -0.04
CA ILE A 193 -26.55 6.65 -1.26
C ILE A 193 -28.00 7.08 -0.96
N ASP A 194 -28.54 6.74 0.21
CA ASP A 194 -29.91 7.09 0.59
C ASP A 194 -30.00 8.57 0.99
N ARG A 195 -28.92 9.10 1.56
CA ARG A 195 -28.79 10.52 1.95
C ARG A 195 -27.98 11.35 0.95
N ARG A 196 -27.43 10.72 -0.09
CA ARG A 196 -26.64 11.35 -1.16
C ARG A 196 -25.44 12.13 -0.62
N ASN A 197 -24.76 11.61 0.38
CA ASN A 197 -23.59 12.23 0.99
C ASN A 197 -22.48 11.21 1.29
N VAL A 198 -21.31 11.71 1.69
CA VAL A 198 -20.18 10.92 2.12
C VAL A 198 -19.71 11.40 3.48
N LEU A 199 -19.65 10.51 4.46
CA LEU A 199 -18.95 10.77 5.71
C LEU A 199 -17.45 10.58 5.48
N ALA A 200 -16.69 11.66 5.62
CA ALA A 200 -15.23 11.66 5.63
C ALA A 200 -14.72 11.67 7.08
N GLU A 201 -14.04 10.61 7.49
CA GLU A 201 -13.31 10.54 8.77
C GLU A 201 -11.82 10.69 8.48
N ILE A 202 -11.21 11.75 9.01
CA ILE A 202 -9.82 12.08 8.77
C ILE A 202 -9.03 11.93 10.07
N PHE A 203 -7.95 11.18 10.02
CA PHE A 203 -7.02 10.98 11.12
C PHE A 203 -5.76 11.81 10.85
N ILE A 204 -5.38 12.65 11.80
CA ILE A 204 -4.27 13.60 11.66
C ILE A 204 -3.18 13.27 12.66
N ASP A 205 -1.96 13.18 12.16
CA ASP A 205 -0.75 13.07 12.96
C ASP A 205 -0.12 14.45 13.11
N GLY A 206 0.02 14.90 14.38
CA GLY A 206 0.50 16.23 14.74
C GLY A 206 -0.58 17.31 14.66
N MET A 207 -0.64 18.17 15.69
CA MET A 207 -1.53 19.35 15.75
C MET A 207 -0.75 20.53 16.35
N PRO A 208 0.19 21.12 15.59
CA PRO A 208 1.10 22.16 16.14
C PRO A 208 0.46 23.54 16.24
N GLY A 209 -0.72 23.79 15.67
CA GLY A 209 -1.40 25.10 15.64
C GLY A 209 -2.86 25.00 15.24
N LYS A 210 -3.43 26.11 14.76
CA LYS A 210 -4.79 26.12 14.20
C LYS A 210 -4.81 25.33 12.89
N MET A 211 -5.69 24.36 12.81
CA MET A 211 -5.78 23.45 11.68
C MET A 211 -7.06 23.68 10.87
N GLU A 212 -6.90 23.69 9.56
CA GLU A 212 -8.01 23.80 8.60
C GLU A 212 -7.86 22.72 7.52
N MET A 213 -8.97 22.17 7.05
CA MET A 213 -9.02 21.21 5.96
C MET A 213 -9.81 21.78 4.81
N SER A 214 -9.22 21.79 3.63
CA SER A 214 -9.94 22.02 2.38
C SER A 214 -10.12 20.70 1.64
N VAL A 215 -11.35 20.40 1.27
CA VAL A 215 -11.71 19.18 0.55
C VAL A 215 -12.28 19.57 -0.82
N THR A 216 -11.69 19.03 -1.87
CA THR A 216 -12.18 19.23 -3.24
C THR A 216 -12.69 17.91 -3.78
N VAL A 217 -13.93 17.88 -4.25
CA VAL A 217 -14.54 16.69 -4.87
C VAL A 217 -14.87 17.02 -6.32
N SER A 218 -14.60 16.06 -7.21
CA SER A 218 -14.90 16.18 -8.63
C SER A 218 -15.30 14.83 -9.23
N TYR A 219 -16.04 14.88 -10.34
CA TYR A 219 -16.38 13.71 -11.14
C TYR A 219 -15.77 13.82 -12.53
N LYS A 220 -15.01 12.80 -12.94
CA LYS A 220 -14.41 12.65 -14.31
C LYS A 220 -13.60 13.83 -14.84
N ASN A 221 -12.72 14.45 -14.06
CA ASN A 221 -11.76 15.47 -14.55
C ASN A 221 -12.36 16.52 -15.52
N LEU A 222 -13.67 16.75 -15.47
CA LEU A 222 -14.37 17.45 -16.52
C LEU A 222 -14.95 18.75 -16.00
N ASN A 223 -14.73 19.81 -16.72
CA ASN A 223 -15.32 21.14 -16.62
C ASN A 223 -15.44 21.73 -15.20
N ALA A 224 -15.15 23.01 -15.06
CA ALA A 224 -15.18 23.75 -13.79
C ALA A 224 -16.51 23.69 -13.01
N THR A 225 -17.58 23.18 -13.61
CA THR A 225 -18.93 23.02 -13.05
C THR A 225 -19.07 21.80 -12.13
N SER A 226 -18.28 20.73 -12.34
CA SER A 226 -18.35 19.48 -11.56
C SER A 226 -17.32 19.43 -10.42
N VAL A 227 -16.82 20.57 -9.97
CA VAL A 227 -15.82 20.66 -8.90
C VAL A 227 -16.40 21.47 -7.75
N LYS A 228 -16.49 20.84 -6.56
CA LYS A 228 -16.91 21.53 -5.33
C LYS A 228 -15.78 21.54 -4.32
N LYS A 229 -15.66 22.66 -3.61
CA LYS A 229 -14.69 22.86 -2.56
C LYS A 229 -15.38 23.14 -1.23
N PHE A 230 -15.03 22.36 -0.23
CA PHE A 230 -15.52 22.47 1.13
C PHE A 230 -14.36 22.87 2.04
N ASN A 231 -14.61 23.71 3.07
CA ASN A 231 -13.61 24.07 4.05
C ASN A 231 -14.13 23.76 5.46
N PHE A 232 -13.28 23.13 6.26
CA PHE A 232 -13.62 22.66 7.59
C PHE A 232 -12.55 23.06 8.61
N ASP A 233 -12.97 23.47 9.81
CA ASP A 233 -12.07 23.61 10.94
C ASP A 233 -11.72 22.22 11.51
N VAL A 234 -10.43 21.99 11.73
CA VAL A 234 -9.92 20.75 12.31
C VAL A 234 -9.62 20.99 13.79
N THR A 235 -10.49 20.49 14.65
CA THR A 235 -10.42 20.75 16.10
C THR A 235 -9.87 19.57 16.91
N SER A 236 -9.66 18.40 16.27
CA SER A 236 -9.16 17.20 16.92
C SER A 236 -8.38 16.31 15.93
N ARG A 237 -7.61 15.36 16.47
CA ARG A 237 -6.88 14.37 15.65
C ARG A 237 -7.78 13.47 14.82
N ILE A 238 -9.04 13.32 15.18
CA ILE A 238 -10.05 12.60 14.42
C ILE A 238 -11.17 13.59 14.12
N SER A 239 -11.22 14.03 12.88
CA SER A 239 -12.24 14.97 12.42
C SER A 239 -13.21 14.27 11.46
N ARG A 240 -14.48 14.66 11.52
CA ARG A 240 -15.55 14.07 10.71
C ARG A 240 -16.29 15.19 9.98
N PHE A 241 -16.43 15.00 8.68
CA PHE A 241 -17.12 15.95 7.81
C PHE A 241 -18.16 15.21 6.97
N MET A 242 -19.33 15.84 6.80
CA MET A 242 -20.32 15.40 5.81
C MET A 242 -20.09 16.19 4.53
N ILE A 243 -20.04 15.49 3.40
CA ILE A 243 -19.85 16.06 2.08
C ILE A 243 -21.10 15.71 1.27
N ASP A 244 -21.88 16.72 0.93
CA ASP A 244 -23.09 16.55 0.14
C ASP A 244 -22.74 16.42 -1.34
N ILE A 245 -23.18 15.33 -1.97
CA ILE A 245 -22.84 15.02 -3.36
C ILE A 245 -23.79 15.71 -4.32
N GLU A 246 -25.01 16.01 -3.91
CA GLU A 246 -25.98 16.79 -4.72
C GLU A 246 -25.46 18.16 -5.16
N GLU A 247 -24.50 18.72 -4.41
CA GLU A 247 -23.88 19.98 -4.79
C GLU A 247 -22.82 19.86 -5.90
N ILE A 248 -22.41 18.63 -6.29
CA ILE A 248 -21.28 18.40 -7.20
C ILE A 248 -21.74 18.32 -8.66
N ASP A 249 -22.93 17.83 -8.89
CA ASP A 249 -23.54 17.72 -10.21
C ASP A 249 -24.66 18.76 -10.39
N ASP A 250 -24.59 19.59 -11.44
CA ASP A 250 -25.67 20.49 -11.86
C ASP A 250 -26.89 19.72 -12.42
N ILE A 251 -26.80 18.41 -12.47
CA ILE A 251 -27.82 17.48 -12.97
C ILE A 251 -28.21 16.59 -11.78
N ASP A 252 -29.49 16.45 -11.52
CA ASP A 252 -30.10 15.65 -10.45
C ASP A 252 -29.68 14.17 -10.38
N GLU A 253 -28.57 13.77 -10.99
CA GLU A 253 -28.18 12.38 -11.20
C GLU A 253 -26.82 12.06 -10.53
N ILE A 254 -26.87 11.34 -9.42
CA ILE A 254 -25.70 10.77 -8.78
C ILE A 254 -25.20 9.59 -9.60
N HIS A 255 -23.91 9.60 -9.91
CA HIS A 255 -23.24 8.51 -10.62
C HIS A 255 -22.90 7.35 -9.67
N TYR A 256 -23.81 6.38 -9.55
CA TYR A 256 -23.59 5.21 -8.74
C TYR A 256 -22.53 4.30 -9.34
N TRP A 257 -21.72 3.71 -8.45
CA TRP A 257 -20.75 2.69 -8.83
C TRP A 257 -21.48 1.34 -8.96
N THR A 258 -21.27 0.65 -10.05
CA THR A 258 -21.61 -0.78 -10.26
C THR A 258 -20.44 -1.45 -11.00
N PRO A 259 -20.33 -2.80 -11.00
CA PRO A 259 -19.31 -3.49 -11.81
C PRO A 259 -19.39 -3.17 -13.31
N GLU A 260 -20.60 -2.91 -13.83
CA GLU A 260 -20.87 -2.55 -15.23
C GLU A 260 -20.51 -1.08 -15.51
N ASN A 261 -20.68 -0.22 -14.52
CA ASN A 261 -20.38 1.21 -14.57
C ASN A 261 -19.60 1.62 -13.33
N PRO A 262 -18.26 1.40 -13.31
CA PRO A 262 -17.42 1.63 -12.13
C PRO A 262 -17.13 3.13 -11.93
N ASN A 263 -18.18 3.91 -11.70
CA ASN A 263 -18.10 5.36 -11.52
C ASN A 263 -17.39 5.70 -10.21
N LEU A 264 -16.35 6.52 -10.28
CA LEU A 264 -15.59 7.02 -9.14
C LEU A 264 -15.59 8.54 -9.14
N TYR A 265 -15.67 9.11 -7.96
CA TYR A 265 -15.45 10.51 -7.69
C TYR A 265 -14.03 10.69 -7.18
N ASP A 266 -13.31 11.67 -7.72
CA ASP A 266 -12.02 12.08 -7.18
C ASP A 266 -12.23 12.99 -5.97
N ILE A 267 -11.39 12.82 -4.95
CA ILE A 267 -11.42 13.65 -3.75
C ILE A 267 -10.01 14.03 -3.33
N HIS A 268 -9.77 15.32 -3.10
CA HIS A 268 -8.48 15.83 -2.68
C HIS A 268 -8.61 16.51 -1.31
N PHE A 269 -7.65 16.24 -0.45
CA PHE A 269 -7.57 16.82 0.89
C PHE A 269 -6.33 17.70 0.99
N GLU A 270 -6.51 18.96 1.34
CA GLU A 270 -5.44 19.91 1.66
C GLU A 270 -5.52 20.24 3.14
N LEU A 271 -4.49 19.89 3.90
CA LEU A 271 -4.38 20.22 5.32
C LEU A 271 -3.54 21.48 5.48
N PHE A 272 -4.06 22.44 6.24
CA PHE A 272 -3.38 23.69 6.58
C PHE A 272 -3.14 23.77 8.08
N CYS A 273 -1.99 24.35 8.46
CA CYS A 273 -1.68 24.75 9.81
C CYS A 273 -1.26 26.23 9.81
N ASP A 274 -1.96 27.06 10.57
CA ASP A 274 -1.75 28.52 10.60
C ASP A 274 -1.68 29.12 9.19
N SER A 275 -2.64 28.74 8.34
CA SER A 275 -2.78 29.11 6.93
C SER A 275 -1.69 28.60 5.97
N ASN A 276 -0.73 27.81 6.45
CA ASN A 276 0.29 27.17 5.60
C ASN A 276 -0.11 25.75 5.27
N LYS A 277 -0.06 25.39 3.97
CA LYS A 277 -0.33 24.01 3.54
C LYS A 277 0.75 23.07 4.09
N THR A 278 0.34 22.08 4.86
CA THR A 278 1.23 21.13 5.53
C THR A 278 1.15 19.71 4.95
N ASP A 279 0.01 19.33 4.35
CA ASP A 279 -0.13 18.05 3.67
C ASP A 279 -1.13 18.14 2.51
N PHE A 280 -1.01 17.21 1.57
CA PHE A 280 -1.90 17.05 0.43
C PHE A 280 -2.05 15.58 0.10
N VAL A 281 -3.30 15.11 0.04
CA VAL A 281 -3.62 13.72 -0.27
C VAL A 281 -4.71 13.67 -1.33
N LYS A 282 -4.50 12.85 -2.36
CA LYS A 282 -5.52 12.47 -3.32
C LYS A 282 -6.12 11.14 -2.95
N SER A 283 -7.41 10.99 -3.18
CA SER A 283 -8.17 9.76 -2.96
C SER A 283 -9.33 9.69 -3.93
N TYR A 284 -10.12 8.64 -3.84
CA TYR A 284 -11.35 8.49 -4.60
C TYR A 284 -12.40 7.71 -3.81
N PHE A 285 -13.65 7.79 -4.24
CA PHE A 285 -14.73 6.96 -3.69
C PHE A 285 -15.78 6.64 -4.76
N GLY A 286 -16.51 5.56 -4.56
CA GLY A 286 -17.67 5.21 -5.37
C GLY A 286 -18.96 5.34 -4.54
N MET A 287 -19.98 6.00 -5.09
CA MET A 287 -21.31 6.03 -4.47
C MET A 287 -21.97 4.67 -4.63
N ARG A 288 -21.82 3.80 -3.61
CA ARG A 288 -22.35 2.44 -3.61
C ARG A 288 -22.79 2.00 -2.21
N LYS A 289 -23.76 1.10 -2.18
CA LYS A 289 -24.26 0.45 -0.96
C LYS A 289 -24.48 -1.02 -1.21
N ILE A 290 -23.92 -1.86 -0.33
CA ILE A 290 -24.24 -3.29 -0.24
C ILE A 290 -25.15 -3.48 0.96
N SER A 291 -26.24 -4.21 0.78
CA SER A 291 -27.16 -4.56 1.86
C SER A 291 -27.76 -5.95 1.65
N VAL A 292 -28.38 -6.50 2.69
CA VAL A 292 -29.06 -7.79 2.65
C VAL A 292 -30.53 -7.57 2.99
N LYS A 293 -31.43 -8.16 2.20
CA LYS A 293 -32.90 -8.16 2.45
C LYS A 293 -33.41 -9.55 2.25
N GLY A 294 -33.78 -10.21 3.36
CA GLY A 294 -34.14 -11.63 3.35
C GLY A 294 -32.97 -12.49 2.90
N ASP A 295 -33.14 -13.22 1.82
CA ASP A 295 -32.14 -14.08 1.17
C ASP A 295 -31.39 -13.40 -0.01
N MET A 296 -31.69 -12.13 -0.26
CA MET A 296 -31.12 -11.38 -1.38
C MET A 296 -29.99 -10.44 -0.95
N ILE A 297 -28.94 -10.38 -1.75
CA ILE A 297 -27.92 -9.32 -1.70
C ILE A 297 -28.37 -8.19 -2.64
N LEU A 298 -28.31 -6.97 -2.12
CA LEU A 298 -28.65 -5.78 -2.88
C LEU A 298 -27.40 -4.94 -3.13
N LEU A 299 -27.25 -4.46 -4.36
CA LEU A 299 -26.33 -3.38 -4.72
C LEU A 299 -27.16 -2.14 -5.06
N ASN A 300 -26.87 -1.02 -4.41
CA ASN A 300 -27.59 0.25 -4.59
C ASN A 300 -29.13 0.07 -4.48
N ASN A 301 -29.57 -0.64 -3.43
CA ASN A 301 -30.95 -0.97 -3.11
C ASN A 301 -31.67 -1.89 -4.12
N SER A 302 -30.99 -2.39 -5.16
CA SER A 302 -31.55 -3.32 -6.15
C SER A 302 -30.95 -4.71 -6.01
N PRO A 303 -31.74 -5.78 -6.19
CA PRO A 303 -31.21 -7.15 -6.14
C PRO A 303 -30.07 -7.34 -7.13
N TYR A 304 -28.97 -7.90 -6.66
CA TYR A 304 -27.76 -8.10 -7.46
C TYR A 304 -27.23 -9.53 -7.29
N TYR A 305 -27.21 -10.27 -8.39
CA TYR A 305 -26.63 -11.61 -8.40
C TYR A 305 -25.11 -11.50 -8.53
N GLN A 306 -24.39 -11.96 -7.49
CA GLN A 306 -22.93 -11.92 -7.48
C GLN A 306 -22.33 -13.05 -8.31
N LYS A 307 -21.56 -12.70 -9.33
CA LYS A 307 -20.73 -13.61 -10.12
C LYS A 307 -19.31 -13.51 -9.59
N LEU A 308 -18.88 -14.49 -8.83
CA LEU A 308 -17.61 -14.46 -8.11
C LEU A 308 -16.67 -15.53 -8.63
N ILE A 309 -15.39 -15.25 -8.56
CA ILE A 309 -14.30 -16.20 -8.75
C ILE A 309 -13.48 -16.28 -7.47
N LEU A 310 -12.75 -17.35 -7.30
CA LEU A 310 -11.70 -17.46 -6.30
C LEU A 310 -10.37 -17.16 -6.98
N ASP A 311 -9.73 -16.06 -6.55
CA ASP A 311 -8.37 -15.70 -6.93
C ASP A 311 -7.49 -15.72 -5.67
N GLN A 312 -6.30 -16.29 -5.77
CA GLN A 312 -5.36 -16.39 -4.65
C GLN A 312 -4.13 -15.48 -4.82
N GLY A 313 -4.01 -14.80 -5.96
CA GLY A 313 -2.99 -13.78 -6.21
C GLY A 313 -1.57 -14.33 -6.20
N TYR A 314 -1.32 -15.41 -6.93
CA TYR A 314 0.03 -15.96 -7.15
C TYR A 314 0.39 -15.94 -8.63
N TRP A 315 1.61 -15.52 -8.92
CA TRP A 315 2.19 -15.53 -10.28
C TRP A 315 3.38 -16.49 -10.36
N PRO A 316 3.59 -17.17 -11.46
CA PRO A 316 4.64 -18.19 -11.58
C PRO A 316 6.05 -17.66 -11.28
N GLU A 317 6.38 -16.48 -11.82
CA GLU A 317 7.72 -15.89 -11.74
C GLU A 317 7.94 -15.02 -10.50
N SER A 318 6.86 -14.53 -9.87
CA SER A 318 6.95 -13.50 -8.82
C SER A 318 6.22 -13.85 -7.52
N LEU A 319 5.51 -14.97 -7.47
CA LEU A 319 4.75 -15.45 -6.32
C LEU A 319 3.65 -14.45 -5.90
N LEU A 320 3.62 -13.98 -4.65
CA LEU A 320 2.60 -13.05 -4.15
C LEU A 320 2.67 -11.65 -4.77
N THR A 321 3.81 -11.26 -5.30
CA THR A 321 3.98 -9.92 -5.86
C THR A 321 3.54 -9.89 -7.32
N PRO A 322 2.51 -9.12 -7.71
CA PRO A 322 2.16 -8.98 -9.12
C PRO A 322 3.35 -8.40 -9.89
N PRO A 323 3.72 -8.99 -11.06
CA PRO A 323 4.88 -8.52 -11.80
C PRO A 323 4.68 -7.12 -12.38
N SER A 324 3.45 -6.78 -12.75
CA SER A 324 3.07 -5.45 -13.27
C SER A 324 1.57 -5.21 -13.13
N ASP A 325 1.10 -3.98 -13.40
CA ASP A 325 -0.33 -3.65 -13.48
C ASP A 325 -0.99 -4.33 -14.68
N GLU A 326 -0.27 -4.49 -15.79
CA GLU A 326 -0.75 -5.20 -16.98
C GLU A 326 -1.05 -6.66 -16.67
N ALA A 327 -0.28 -7.32 -15.79
CA ALA A 327 -0.56 -8.68 -15.35
C ALA A 327 -1.88 -8.75 -14.56
N ILE A 328 -2.12 -7.80 -13.65
CA ILE A 328 -3.38 -7.71 -12.90
C ILE A 328 -4.56 -7.46 -13.87
N ILE A 329 -4.41 -6.54 -14.82
CA ILE A 329 -5.43 -6.22 -15.81
C ILE A 329 -5.73 -7.46 -16.66
N TYR A 330 -4.71 -8.19 -17.09
CA TYR A 330 -4.86 -9.42 -17.87
C TYR A 330 -5.68 -10.46 -17.13
N ASP A 331 -5.40 -10.72 -15.84
CA ASP A 331 -6.16 -11.67 -15.02
C ASP A 331 -7.63 -11.27 -14.91
N ILE A 332 -7.91 -9.98 -14.68
CA ILE A 332 -9.27 -9.44 -14.64
C ILE A 332 -9.98 -9.61 -15.98
N GLU A 333 -9.32 -9.29 -17.10
CA GLU A 333 -9.89 -9.38 -18.44
C GLU A 333 -10.16 -10.82 -18.85
N MET A 334 -9.28 -11.76 -18.49
CA MET A 334 -9.48 -13.17 -18.74
C MET A 334 -10.63 -13.79 -17.95
N THR A 335 -10.99 -13.21 -16.81
CA THR A 335 -12.11 -13.69 -16.00
C THR A 335 -13.46 -13.16 -16.43
N LYS A 336 -13.54 -11.96 -17.04
CA LYS A 336 -14.81 -11.33 -17.48
C LYS A 336 -15.68 -12.19 -18.42
N PRO A 337 -15.13 -12.88 -19.43
CA PRO A 337 -15.92 -13.69 -20.35
C PRO A 337 -16.34 -15.05 -19.77
N LEU A 338 -15.87 -15.45 -18.59
CA LEU A 338 -16.19 -16.74 -18.02
C LEU A 338 -17.68 -16.80 -17.61
N PRO A 339 -18.44 -17.81 -18.05
CA PRO A 339 -19.83 -17.94 -17.64
C PRO A 339 -19.92 -18.18 -16.14
N ALA A 340 -20.86 -17.51 -15.48
CA ALA A 340 -21.09 -17.42 -14.04
C ALA A 340 -21.30 -18.76 -13.28
N LEU A 341 -21.07 -19.89 -13.88
CA LEU A 341 -21.44 -21.22 -13.38
C LEU A 341 -20.26 -22.16 -13.09
N LYS A 342 -19.03 -21.70 -13.11
CA LYS A 342 -17.90 -22.54 -12.68
C LYS A 342 -17.02 -21.77 -11.71
N CYS A 343 -17.46 -21.71 -10.43
CA CYS A 343 -16.50 -21.72 -9.33
C CYS A 343 -15.70 -23.01 -9.43
N ARG A 344 -14.74 -23.07 -10.35
CA ARG A 344 -13.66 -24.05 -10.30
C ARG A 344 -12.46 -23.30 -9.80
N GLU A 345 -11.92 -23.82 -8.70
CA GLU A 345 -10.56 -23.54 -8.31
C GLU A 345 -9.68 -23.54 -9.57
N PHE A 346 -9.08 -22.41 -9.89
CA PHE A 346 -7.87 -22.41 -10.70
C PHE A 346 -6.81 -23.02 -9.79
N LEU A 347 -6.78 -24.34 -9.75
CA LEU A 347 -5.66 -25.09 -9.23
C LEU A 347 -4.54 -24.86 -10.24
N CYS A 348 -3.51 -24.17 -9.83
CA CYS A 348 -2.24 -24.15 -10.54
C CYS A 348 -1.72 -25.60 -10.63
N ASP A 349 -1.56 -26.08 -11.85
CA ASP A 349 -0.68 -27.23 -12.13
C ASP A 349 0.78 -26.84 -11.95
#